data_d63220900c301fda87b45f8d7272eb02
#
_entry.id   d63220900c301fda87b45f8d7272eb02
#
_cell.length_a   1.000
_cell.length_b   1.000
_cell.length_c   1.000
_cell.angle_alpha   90.00
_cell.angle_beta   90.00
_cell.angle_gamma   90.00
#
_symmetry.space_group_name_H-M   'P 1'
#
loop_
_entity.id
_entity.type
_entity.pdbx_description
1 polymer ?
#
loop_
_entity_poly.entity_id
_entity_poly.type
_entity_poly.pdbx_seq_one_letter_code
_entity_poly.pdbx_strand_id
1 'polypeptide(L)'
;VKKAFNDITARVKKLKGKPKLEGILIAQQVKADLELVVGASLDAEMGPVVLFGTGGVDIELLKDVALAGAPLDEAEARQLIGKTKAGIKMKGYRGKPALHEASAVKALVGLSNLMADAGYAADLWRRSGHAEKSR
;
A
#
# COMPACT_ATOMS: atom_id res chain seq x y z
N VAL A 1 2.25 23.08 17.18
CA VAL A 1 3.29 22.86 16.15
C VAL A 1 4.66 23.28 16.68
N LYS A 2 4.92 24.58 17.01
CA LYS A 2 6.26 25.05 17.45
C LYS A 2 6.85 24.27 18.64
N LYS A 3 6.03 23.96 19.68
CA LYS A 3 6.48 23.16 20.82
C LYS A 3 6.94 21.77 20.40
N ALA A 4 6.12 21.04 19.62
CA ALA A 4 6.45 19.70 19.12
C ALA A 4 7.72 19.71 18.25
N PHE A 5 7.89 20.71 17.40
CA PHE A 5 9.10 20.91 16.61
C PHE A 5 10.36 21.02 17.47
N ASN A 6 10.29 21.89 18.49
CA ASN A 6 11.43 22.10 19.42
C ASN A 6 11.73 20.81 20.22
N ASP A 7 10.70 20.11 20.69
CA ASP A 7 10.85 18.87 21.45
C ASP A 7 11.49 17.76 20.62
N ILE A 8 11.03 17.56 19.37
CA ILE A 8 11.61 16.57 18.45
C ILE A 8 13.06 16.92 18.16
N THR A 9 13.35 18.18 17.81
CA THR A 9 14.70 18.66 17.53
C THR A 9 15.65 18.45 18.71
N ALA A 10 15.18 18.75 19.93
CA ALA A 10 15.97 18.56 21.15
C ALA A 10 16.25 17.07 21.43
N ARG A 11 15.28 16.18 21.18
CA ARG A 11 15.45 14.72 21.35
C ARG A 11 16.46 14.17 20.34
N VAL A 12 16.34 14.54 19.07
CA VAL A 12 17.27 14.08 18.02
C VAL A 12 18.71 14.49 18.31
N LYS A 13 18.93 15.73 18.79
CA LYS A 13 20.28 16.20 19.20
C LYS A 13 20.90 15.39 20.30
N LYS A 14 20.11 14.72 21.17
CA LYS A 14 20.58 13.88 22.27
C LYS A 14 20.90 12.44 21.87
N LEU A 15 20.52 12.00 20.65
CA LEU A 15 20.77 10.65 20.20
C LEU A 15 22.27 10.40 19.97
N LYS A 16 22.73 9.20 20.35
CA LYS A 16 24.09 8.74 20.03
C LYS A 16 24.25 8.70 18.50
N GLY A 17 25.38 9.19 18.00
CA GLY A 17 25.64 9.29 16.57
C GLY A 17 25.21 10.60 15.91
N LYS A 18 24.55 11.50 16.65
CA LYS A 18 24.11 12.83 16.19
C LYS A 18 23.55 12.81 14.75
N PRO A 19 22.46 12.09 14.49
CA PRO A 19 21.91 11.99 13.14
C PRO A 19 21.57 13.37 12.61
N LYS A 20 21.82 13.60 11.32
CA LYS A 20 21.45 14.85 10.65
C LYS A 20 19.93 14.91 10.55
N LEU A 21 19.32 15.94 11.10
CA LEU A 21 17.89 16.19 10.93
C LEU A 21 17.70 16.99 9.64
N GLU A 22 17.11 16.37 8.63
CA GLU A 22 16.86 17.02 7.34
C GLU A 22 15.56 17.82 7.32
N GLY A 23 14.61 17.47 8.21
CA GLY A 23 13.34 18.18 8.35
C GLY A 23 12.39 17.47 9.30
N ILE A 24 11.23 18.06 9.51
CA ILE A 24 10.11 17.47 10.27
C ILE A 24 8.87 17.53 9.40
N LEU A 25 8.32 16.35 9.13
CA LEU A 25 7.05 16.23 8.39
C LEU A 25 5.89 16.62 9.32
N ILE A 26 5.06 17.54 8.86
CA ILE A 26 3.81 17.91 9.53
C ILE A 26 2.66 17.41 8.65
N ALA A 27 1.87 16.50 9.18
CA ALA A 27 0.70 15.96 8.51
C ALA A 27 -0.55 16.15 9.35
N GLN A 28 -1.69 16.30 8.69
CA GLN A 28 -2.99 16.29 9.35
C GLN A 28 -3.27 14.88 9.89
N GLN A 29 -3.64 14.82 11.18
CA GLN A 29 -4.11 13.54 11.74
C GLN A 29 -5.54 13.29 11.29
N VAL A 30 -5.74 12.24 10.49
CA VAL A 30 -7.05 11.78 10.07
C VAL A 30 -7.51 10.66 11.00
N LYS A 31 -8.74 10.78 11.51
CA LYS A 31 -9.40 9.67 12.23
C LYS A 31 -9.99 8.74 11.18
N ALA A 32 -9.51 7.52 11.11
CA ALA A 32 -10.00 6.49 10.20
C ALA A 32 -10.79 5.43 10.98
N ASP A 33 -11.94 5.01 10.45
CA ASP A 33 -12.71 3.88 10.99
C ASP A 33 -12.11 2.53 10.59
N LEU A 34 -11.40 2.50 9.47
CA LEU A 34 -10.70 1.35 8.93
C LEU A 34 -9.50 1.82 8.12
N GLU A 35 -8.34 1.28 8.41
CA GLU A 35 -7.16 1.45 7.59
C GLU A 35 -7.05 0.28 6.61
N LEU A 36 -6.80 0.60 5.35
CA LEU A 36 -6.65 -0.35 4.26
C LEU A 36 -5.23 -0.28 3.70
N VAL A 37 -4.72 -1.41 3.27
CA VAL A 37 -3.50 -1.47 2.46
C VAL A 37 -3.84 -1.84 1.03
N VAL A 38 -3.32 -1.07 0.10
CA VAL A 38 -3.27 -1.38 -1.33
C VAL A 38 -1.80 -1.32 -1.72
N GLY A 39 -1.29 -2.39 -2.26
CA GLY A 39 0.11 -2.49 -2.65
C GLY A 39 0.28 -3.19 -3.99
N ALA A 40 1.48 -3.10 -4.53
CA ALA A 40 1.83 -3.79 -5.76
C ALA A 40 3.29 -4.21 -5.73
N SER A 41 3.61 -5.29 -6.42
CA SER A 41 4.95 -5.82 -6.55
C SER A 41 5.10 -6.48 -7.91
N LEU A 42 6.35 -6.58 -8.37
CA LEU A 42 6.68 -7.41 -9.52
C LEU A 42 7.21 -8.75 -8.99
N ASP A 43 6.39 -9.79 -9.13
CA ASP A 43 6.77 -11.15 -8.79
C ASP A 43 7.60 -11.77 -9.92
N ALA A 44 8.62 -12.56 -9.56
CA ALA A 44 9.53 -13.13 -10.54
C ALA A 44 8.90 -14.23 -11.42
N GLU A 45 7.89 -14.92 -10.89
CA GLU A 45 7.21 -16.02 -11.58
C GLU A 45 5.85 -15.59 -12.15
N MET A 46 5.08 -14.83 -11.37
CA MET A 46 3.72 -14.42 -11.72
C MET A 46 3.65 -13.08 -12.46
N GLY A 47 4.75 -12.31 -12.51
CA GLY A 47 4.76 -10.97 -13.08
C GLY A 47 4.17 -9.92 -12.14
N PRO A 48 3.50 -8.87 -12.66
CA PRO A 48 2.94 -7.82 -11.83
C PRO A 48 1.76 -8.34 -11.00
N VAL A 49 1.82 -8.10 -9.69
CA VAL A 49 0.77 -8.48 -8.73
C VAL A 49 0.35 -7.28 -7.90
N VAL A 50 -0.89 -7.26 -7.50
CA VAL A 50 -1.45 -6.29 -6.55
C VAL A 50 -1.97 -7.01 -5.32
N LEU A 51 -1.94 -6.31 -4.19
CA LEU A 51 -2.46 -6.79 -2.92
C LEU A 51 -3.49 -5.81 -2.34
N PHE A 52 -4.43 -6.37 -1.60
CA PHE A 52 -5.42 -5.65 -0.82
C PHE A 52 -5.59 -6.30 0.55
N GLY A 53 -5.80 -5.49 1.58
CA GLY A 53 -6.07 -6.03 2.92
C GLY A 53 -6.27 -4.97 4.00
N THR A 54 -6.27 -5.43 5.25
CA THR A 54 -6.28 -4.55 6.42
C THR A 54 -4.92 -3.87 6.56
N GLY A 55 -4.93 -2.52 6.69
CA GLY A 55 -3.75 -1.71 6.90
C GLY A 55 -3.46 -1.41 8.37
N GLY A 56 -2.55 -0.45 8.59
CA GLY A 56 -2.16 -0.01 9.92
C GLY A 56 -1.30 -1.04 10.68
N VAL A 57 -1.29 -0.91 11.99
CA VAL A 57 -0.52 -1.80 12.88
C VAL A 57 -1.01 -3.25 12.89
N ASP A 58 -2.21 -3.49 12.39
CA ASP A 58 -2.83 -4.81 12.34
C ASP A 58 -2.33 -5.68 11.18
N ILE A 59 -1.59 -5.11 10.22
CA ILE A 59 -1.15 -5.81 9.00
C ILE A 59 -0.28 -7.03 9.33
N GLU A 60 0.61 -6.91 10.30
CA GLU A 60 1.52 -7.98 10.72
C GLU A 60 0.81 -9.04 11.58
N LEU A 61 -0.16 -8.63 12.40
CA LEU A 61 -0.88 -9.50 13.31
C LEU A 61 -1.96 -10.31 12.60
N LEU A 62 -2.72 -9.70 11.71
CA LEU A 62 -3.90 -10.33 11.11
C LEU A 62 -3.60 -11.09 9.84
N LYS A 63 -2.48 -10.82 9.15
CA LYS A 63 -2.13 -11.38 7.83
C LYS A 63 -3.33 -11.37 6.87
N ASP A 64 -4.17 -10.33 6.99
CA ASP A 64 -5.41 -10.19 6.24
C ASP A 64 -5.12 -9.49 4.92
N VAL A 65 -4.48 -10.20 4.01
CA VAL A 65 -4.16 -9.72 2.67
C VAL A 65 -4.56 -10.75 1.63
N ALA A 66 -5.01 -10.29 0.48
CA ALA A 66 -5.26 -11.09 -0.71
C ALA A 66 -4.45 -10.52 -1.88
N LEU A 67 -3.98 -11.40 -2.75
CA LEU A 67 -3.16 -11.10 -3.91
C LEU A 67 -3.92 -11.45 -5.19
N ALA A 68 -3.66 -10.70 -6.25
CA ALA A 68 -4.13 -11.01 -7.60
C ALA A 68 -3.12 -10.52 -8.65
N GLY A 69 -3.06 -11.19 -9.81
CA GLY A 69 -2.29 -10.74 -10.96
C GLY A 69 -2.85 -9.43 -11.53
N ALA A 70 -1.99 -8.56 -12.03
CA ALA A 70 -2.39 -7.34 -12.73
C ALA A 70 -2.35 -7.56 -14.27
N PRO A 71 -3.19 -6.86 -15.06
CA PRO A 71 -4.18 -5.87 -14.63
C PRO A 71 -5.47 -6.50 -14.08
N LEU A 72 -6.22 -5.73 -13.28
CA LEU A 72 -7.54 -6.10 -12.77
C LEU A 72 -8.63 -5.23 -13.40
N ASP A 73 -9.78 -5.83 -13.67
CA ASP A 73 -11.02 -5.09 -13.90
C ASP A 73 -11.75 -4.78 -12.56
N GLU A 74 -12.86 -4.04 -12.64
CA GLU A 74 -13.62 -3.69 -11.42
C GLU A 74 -14.25 -4.91 -10.73
N ALA A 75 -14.67 -5.94 -11.49
CA ALA A 75 -15.27 -7.13 -10.93
C ALA A 75 -14.23 -7.95 -10.17
N GLU A 76 -13.06 -8.13 -10.74
CA GLU A 76 -11.92 -8.81 -10.13
C GLU A 76 -11.43 -8.06 -8.87
N ALA A 77 -11.37 -6.73 -8.94
CA ALA A 77 -11.02 -5.90 -7.78
C ALA A 77 -12.02 -6.09 -6.62
N ARG A 78 -13.34 -6.14 -6.92
CA ARG A 78 -14.36 -6.44 -5.90
C ARG A 78 -14.25 -7.85 -5.35
N GLN A 79 -13.90 -8.83 -6.18
CA GLN A 79 -13.66 -10.19 -5.71
C GLN A 79 -12.44 -10.25 -4.78
N LEU A 80 -11.35 -9.54 -5.13
CA LEU A 80 -10.16 -9.47 -4.31
C LEU A 80 -10.46 -8.85 -2.93
N ILE A 81 -11.17 -7.72 -2.90
CA ILE A 81 -11.64 -7.08 -1.66
C ILE A 81 -12.47 -8.08 -0.82
N GLY A 82 -13.40 -8.78 -1.45
CA GLY A 82 -14.30 -9.73 -0.78
C GLY A 82 -13.60 -10.93 -0.13
N LYS A 83 -12.36 -11.25 -0.53
CA LYS A 83 -11.56 -12.33 0.07
C LYS A 83 -10.94 -11.95 1.41
N THR A 84 -11.00 -10.67 1.82
CA THR A 84 -10.35 -10.15 3.03
C THR A 84 -11.36 -9.82 4.13
N LYS A 85 -10.89 -9.86 5.38
CA LYS A 85 -11.67 -9.36 6.54
C LYS A 85 -11.93 -7.85 6.42
N ALA A 86 -10.99 -7.11 5.81
CA ALA A 86 -11.15 -5.71 5.47
C ALA A 86 -12.39 -5.50 4.60
N GLY A 87 -12.56 -6.28 3.53
CA GLY A 87 -13.72 -6.24 2.65
C GLY A 87 -15.04 -6.56 3.38
N ILE A 88 -15.03 -7.53 4.29
CA ILE A 88 -16.20 -7.83 5.14
C ILE A 88 -16.57 -6.63 6.02
N LYS A 89 -15.56 -6.01 6.67
CA LYS A 89 -15.77 -4.81 7.51
C LYS A 89 -16.29 -3.63 6.69
N MET A 90 -15.85 -3.48 5.44
CA MET A 90 -16.31 -2.40 4.54
C MET A 90 -17.79 -2.48 4.21
N LYS A 91 -18.38 -3.67 4.18
CA LYS A 91 -19.82 -3.87 3.95
C LYS A 91 -20.71 -3.48 5.14
N GLY A 92 -20.10 -3.03 6.23
CA GLY A 92 -20.76 -2.76 7.49
C GLY A 92 -20.69 -3.97 8.44
N TYR A 93 -20.22 -3.74 9.66
CA TYR A 93 -20.04 -4.80 10.63
C TYR A 93 -20.39 -4.32 12.05
N ARG A 94 -21.19 -5.09 12.79
CA ARG A 94 -21.58 -4.83 14.20
C ARG A 94 -22.13 -3.41 14.41
N GLY A 95 -23.08 -2.99 13.57
CA GLY A 95 -23.75 -1.69 13.70
C GLY A 95 -22.97 -0.51 13.11
N LYS A 96 -21.77 -0.73 12.56
CA LYS A 96 -21.08 0.32 11.79
C LYS A 96 -21.64 0.38 10.37
N PRO A 97 -21.79 1.60 9.79
CA PRO A 97 -22.27 1.76 8.42
C PRO A 97 -21.27 1.19 7.41
N ALA A 98 -21.77 0.87 6.22
CA ALA A 98 -20.91 0.49 5.11
C ALA A 98 -20.00 1.65 4.69
N LEU A 99 -18.75 1.30 4.34
CA LEU A 99 -17.77 2.24 3.82
C LEU A 99 -17.86 2.33 2.29
N HIS A 100 -17.24 3.34 1.72
CA HIS A 100 -17.31 3.61 0.28
C HIS A 100 -16.37 2.67 -0.50
N GLU A 101 -16.85 1.46 -0.81
CA GLU A 101 -16.09 0.41 -1.51
C GLU A 101 -15.55 0.87 -2.87
N ALA A 102 -16.33 1.70 -3.60
CA ALA A 102 -15.93 2.16 -4.93
C ALA A 102 -14.56 2.89 -4.96
N SER A 103 -14.20 3.58 -3.89
CA SER A 103 -12.87 4.22 -3.78
C SER A 103 -11.75 3.20 -3.70
N ALA A 104 -11.93 2.10 -2.97
CA ALA A 104 -10.95 1.02 -2.87
C ALA A 104 -10.82 0.27 -4.21
N VAL A 105 -11.95 -0.01 -4.87
CA VAL A 105 -11.97 -0.61 -6.21
C VAL A 105 -11.20 0.25 -7.20
N LYS A 106 -11.49 1.56 -7.25
CA LYS A 106 -10.79 2.50 -8.14
C LYS A 106 -9.29 2.56 -7.88
N ALA A 107 -8.88 2.55 -6.61
CA ALA A 107 -7.46 2.54 -6.23
C ALA A 107 -6.77 1.25 -6.67
N LEU A 108 -7.41 0.08 -6.47
CA LEU A 108 -6.88 -1.21 -6.90
C LEU A 108 -6.74 -1.29 -8.42
N VAL A 109 -7.78 -0.96 -9.18
CA VAL A 109 -7.76 -0.98 -10.65
C VAL A 109 -6.69 -0.02 -11.18
N GLY A 110 -6.62 1.22 -10.63
CA GLY A 110 -5.61 2.18 -11.04
C GLY A 110 -4.18 1.71 -10.78
N LEU A 111 -3.93 1.12 -9.60
CA LEU A 111 -2.61 0.57 -9.26
C LEU A 111 -2.28 -0.65 -10.11
N SER A 112 -3.25 -1.55 -10.37
CA SER A 112 -3.03 -2.74 -11.20
C SER A 112 -2.68 -2.39 -12.63
N ASN A 113 -3.33 -1.39 -13.22
CA ASN A 113 -3.00 -0.90 -14.56
C ASN A 113 -1.58 -0.31 -14.60
N LEU A 114 -1.23 0.53 -13.60
CA LEU A 114 0.12 1.07 -13.49
C LEU A 114 1.19 -0.03 -13.40
N MET A 115 0.90 -1.09 -12.65
CA MET A 115 1.83 -2.21 -12.51
C MET A 115 1.92 -3.08 -13.75
N ALA A 116 0.82 -3.27 -14.49
CA ALA A 116 0.83 -3.96 -15.77
C ALA A 116 1.71 -3.21 -16.78
N ASP A 117 1.58 -1.89 -16.88
CA ASP A 117 2.39 -1.06 -17.75
C ASP A 117 3.89 -1.09 -17.34
N ALA A 118 4.18 -1.02 -16.04
CA ALA A 118 5.53 -1.12 -15.51
C ALA A 118 6.13 -2.52 -15.75
N GLY A 119 5.35 -3.58 -15.60
CA GLY A 119 5.74 -4.96 -15.88
C GLY A 119 6.08 -5.16 -17.35
N TYR A 120 5.25 -4.62 -18.25
CA TYR A 120 5.50 -4.65 -19.69
C TYR A 120 6.80 -3.91 -20.05
N ALA A 121 7.03 -2.73 -19.49
CA ALA A 121 8.25 -1.97 -19.72
C ALA A 121 9.51 -2.72 -19.22
N ALA A 122 9.43 -3.37 -18.07
CA ALA A 122 10.51 -4.18 -17.52
C ALA A 122 10.81 -5.43 -18.39
N ASP A 123 9.78 -6.04 -18.96
CA ASP A 123 9.95 -7.18 -19.88
C ASP A 123 10.59 -6.74 -21.22
N LEU A 124 10.14 -5.63 -21.79
CA LEU A 124 10.76 -5.03 -22.97
C LEU A 124 12.23 -4.70 -22.74
N TRP A 125 12.58 -4.13 -21.58
CA TRP A 125 13.95 -3.83 -21.21
C TRP A 125 14.83 -5.10 -21.16
N ARG A 126 14.32 -6.16 -20.54
CA ARG A 126 15.02 -7.48 -20.51
C ARG A 126 15.21 -8.06 -21.91
N ARG A 127 14.19 -8.03 -22.76
CA ARG A 127 14.23 -8.56 -24.12
C ARG A 127 15.15 -7.77 -25.05
N SER A 128 15.36 -6.48 -24.78
CA SER A 128 16.28 -5.62 -25.55
C SER A 128 17.77 -5.89 -25.29
N GLY A 129 18.12 -6.90 -24.50
CA GLY A 129 19.49 -7.34 -24.24
C GLY A 129 20.22 -6.56 -23.14
N HIS A 130 19.53 -5.72 -22.38
CA HIS A 130 20.08 -5.05 -21.20
C HIS A 130 19.92 -5.96 -19.96
N ALA A 131 20.44 -7.20 -20.06
CA ALA A 131 20.52 -8.05 -18.89
C ALA A 131 21.45 -7.41 -17.86
N GLU A 132 20.94 -7.16 -16.65
CA GLU A 132 21.78 -6.77 -15.53
C GLU A 132 22.93 -7.78 -15.38
N LYS A 133 24.16 -7.31 -15.53
CA LYS A 133 25.31 -8.05 -15.04
C LYS A 133 25.21 -8.03 -13.51
N SER A 134 24.65 -9.09 -12.93
CA SER A 134 24.73 -9.31 -11.49
C SER A 134 26.22 -9.39 -11.11
N ARG A 135 26.65 -8.45 -10.29
CA ARG A 135 27.89 -8.53 -9.55
C ARG A 135 27.65 -9.21 -8.22
#